data_340fb80419a672840988a1a719bdd5c3
#
_entry.id   340fb80419a672840988a1a719bdd5c3
#
_cell.length_a   1.000
_cell.length_b   1.000
_cell.length_c   1.000
_cell.angle_alpha   90.00
_cell.angle_beta   90.00
_cell.angle_gamma   90.00
#
_symmetry.space_group_name_H-M   'P 1'
#
loop_
_entity.id
_entity.type
_entity.pdbx_description
1 polymer ?
#
loop_
_entity_poly.entity_id
_entity_poly.type
_entity_poly.pdbx_seq_one_letter_code
_entity_poly.pdbx_strand_id
1 'polypeptide(L)'
;MFSSSNANKPDTKTSVDIIETMVYKYVKTLGFRKYGRTLHRFVDGDISQVIHFQNGCPPKGILDILWINLGIRVPECAEKCFVVSQPQKKYYHEYECNIRTRLGSLVDKQDTWYDLNEDPGKIGEDILEKLKEYVLPVFEVLNSRESILRYRNDYASFDQMNHHLLFLEEAMIYGRNGNTEKASELFNRYYIEAVNEYQHNLKNGSQIYLRKGERVTYLNGRTNQSETILAEKSGYVTLYNANSAHLKYLEELADKLGISLHTGSNSP
;
A
#
# COMPACT_ATOMS: atom_id res chain seq x y z
N MET A 1 16.64 41.63 30.11
CA MET A 1 17.20 41.35 28.77
C MET A 1 17.50 39.85 28.71
N PHE A 2 16.58 39.08 28.18
CA PHE A 2 16.82 37.66 27.89
C PHE A 2 17.23 37.56 26.42
N SER A 3 18.51 37.37 26.21
CA SER A 3 19.07 37.02 24.89
C SER A 3 18.64 35.60 24.56
N SER A 4 17.62 35.44 23.74
CA SER A 4 17.31 34.15 23.11
C SER A 4 18.43 33.82 22.13
N SER A 5 19.26 32.85 22.47
CA SER A 5 20.20 32.24 21.52
C SER A 5 19.40 31.57 20.41
N ASN A 6 19.22 32.25 19.29
CA ASN A 6 18.86 31.62 18.03
C ASN A 6 20.05 30.73 17.60
N ALA A 7 20.16 29.55 18.20
CA ALA A 7 20.93 28.49 17.59
C ALA A 7 20.36 28.27 16.19
N ASN A 8 21.19 28.41 15.15
CA ASN A 8 20.80 28.19 13.75
C ASN A 8 20.16 26.81 13.62
N LYS A 9 18.82 26.80 13.54
CA LYS A 9 18.06 25.57 13.30
C LYS A 9 18.48 25.06 11.94
N PRO A 10 18.83 23.76 11.76
CA PRO A 10 19.11 23.21 10.46
C PRO A 10 17.92 23.37 9.53
N ASP A 11 18.17 23.58 8.25
CA ASP A 11 17.10 23.59 7.25
C ASP A 11 16.45 22.18 7.14
N THR A 12 15.26 22.11 6.56
CA THR A 12 14.47 20.89 6.41
C THR A 12 15.27 19.75 5.76
N LYS A 13 16.06 20.05 4.74
CA LYS A 13 16.89 19.05 4.06
C LYS A 13 17.93 18.48 5.00
N THR A 14 18.62 19.35 5.72
CA THR A 14 19.64 18.99 6.71
C THR A 14 19.05 18.16 7.86
N SER A 15 17.86 18.54 8.35
CA SER A 15 17.16 17.77 9.39
C SER A 15 16.87 16.35 8.95
N VAL A 16 16.33 16.17 7.74
CA VAL A 16 16.04 14.82 7.20
C VAL A 16 17.34 14.04 6.94
N ASP A 17 18.41 14.67 6.47
CA ASP A 17 19.70 14.00 6.23
C ASP A 17 20.32 13.48 7.56
N ILE A 18 20.13 14.21 8.67
CA ILE A 18 20.54 13.76 10.02
C ILE A 18 19.72 12.53 10.44
N ILE A 19 18.40 12.60 10.35
CA ILE A 19 17.49 11.51 10.70
C ILE A 19 17.80 10.25 9.88
N GLU A 20 17.88 10.38 8.57
CA GLU A 20 18.20 9.27 7.67
C GLU A 20 19.56 8.64 8.01
N THR A 21 20.58 9.46 8.28
CA THR A 21 21.93 8.96 8.59
C THR A 21 21.91 8.15 9.87
N MET A 22 21.19 8.60 10.89
CA MET A 22 21.04 7.89 12.15
C MET A 22 20.35 6.55 11.96
N VAL A 23 19.20 6.54 11.28
CA VAL A 23 18.46 5.31 11.00
C VAL A 23 19.28 4.36 10.12
N TYR A 24 19.89 4.86 9.04
CA TYR A 24 20.68 4.05 8.12
C TYR A 24 21.86 3.37 8.80
N LYS A 25 22.55 4.06 9.71
CA LYS A 25 23.67 3.49 10.46
C LYS A 25 23.30 2.17 11.15
N TYR A 26 22.09 2.09 11.67
CA TYR A 26 21.57 0.87 12.32
C TYR A 26 21.11 -0.16 11.28
N VAL A 27 20.16 0.21 10.38
CA VAL A 27 19.56 -0.79 9.48
C VAL A 27 20.53 -1.32 8.42
N LYS A 28 21.64 -0.60 8.17
CA LYS A 28 22.75 -1.08 7.33
C LYS A 28 23.30 -2.42 7.86
N THR A 29 23.37 -2.61 9.18
CA THR A 29 23.81 -3.87 9.80
C THR A 29 22.85 -5.04 9.53
N LEU A 30 21.60 -4.72 9.14
CA LEU A 30 20.55 -5.67 8.80
C LEU A 30 20.42 -5.88 7.26
N GLY A 31 21.42 -5.43 6.49
CA GLY A 31 21.48 -5.64 5.05
C GLY A 31 20.80 -4.55 4.20
N PHE A 32 20.24 -3.51 4.81
CA PHE A 32 19.68 -2.40 4.04
C PHE A 32 20.77 -1.58 3.36
N ARG A 33 20.48 -1.12 2.14
CA ARG A 33 21.30 -0.17 1.37
C ARG A 33 20.51 1.11 1.14
N LYS A 34 21.21 2.24 1.10
CA LYS A 34 20.60 3.57 0.91
C LYS A 34 20.66 3.97 -0.57
N TYR A 35 19.51 4.41 -1.08
CA TYR A 35 19.32 4.97 -2.41
C TYR A 35 18.49 6.25 -2.30
N GLY A 36 19.17 7.40 -2.28
CA GLY A 36 18.51 8.67 -1.97
C GLY A 36 17.84 8.61 -0.59
N ARG A 37 16.54 8.85 -0.53
CA ARG A 37 15.71 8.79 0.69
C ARG A 37 15.06 7.42 0.91
N THR A 38 15.51 6.40 0.20
CA THR A 38 14.98 5.03 0.31
C THR A 38 16.04 4.11 0.87
N LEU A 39 15.70 3.38 1.92
CA LEU A 39 16.47 2.27 2.46
C LEU A 39 15.81 0.98 1.96
N HIS A 40 16.58 0.10 1.38
CA HIS A 40 16.08 -1.07 0.66
C HIS A 40 16.97 -2.29 0.92
N ARG A 41 16.33 -3.46 1.12
CA ARG A 41 17.03 -4.76 1.09
C ARG A 41 16.19 -5.79 0.33
N PHE A 42 16.88 -6.78 -0.23
CA PHE A 42 16.26 -7.99 -0.76
C PHE A 42 16.27 -9.10 0.28
N VAL A 43 15.18 -9.86 0.32
CA VAL A 43 15.04 -11.10 1.10
C VAL A 43 14.42 -12.17 0.20
N ASP A 44 14.59 -13.45 0.54
CA ASP A 44 14.09 -14.58 -0.26
C ASP A 44 14.42 -14.45 -1.76
N GLY A 45 15.62 -13.96 -2.06
CA GLY A 45 16.16 -13.77 -3.41
C GLY A 45 15.65 -12.50 -4.10
N ASP A 46 14.36 -12.21 -4.12
CA ASP A 46 13.78 -11.12 -4.92
C ASP A 46 12.65 -10.32 -4.23
N ILE A 47 12.17 -10.72 -3.06
CA ILE A 47 11.27 -9.92 -2.26
C ILE A 47 12.02 -8.69 -1.73
N SER A 48 11.42 -7.51 -1.87
CA SER A 48 12.01 -6.26 -1.43
C SER A 48 11.35 -5.73 -0.17
N GLN A 49 12.14 -5.26 0.77
CA GLN A 49 11.68 -4.52 1.94
C GLN A 49 12.22 -3.10 1.87
N VAL A 50 11.33 -2.14 2.07
CA VAL A 50 11.57 -0.72 1.79
C VAL A 50 11.15 0.14 2.97
N ILE A 51 12.04 1.08 3.35
CA ILE A 51 11.76 2.19 4.26
C ILE A 51 12.05 3.47 3.48
N HIS A 52 11.07 4.36 3.36
CA HIS A 52 11.24 5.60 2.58
C HIS A 52 10.88 6.82 3.42
N PHE A 53 11.78 7.81 3.42
CA PHE A 53 11.64 9.09 4.09
C PHE A 53 11.00 10.09 3.13
N GLN A 54 9.73 10.41 3.34
CA GLN A 54 8.97 11.30 2.47
C GLN A 54 8.78 12.66 3.15
N ASN A 55 9.39 13.69 2.58
CA ASN A 55 9.04 15.07 2.95
C ASN A 55 7.67 15.41 2.36
N GLY A 56 6.84 16.04 3.16
CA GLY A 56 5.54 16.50 2.74
C GLY A 56 5.34 17.97 3.00
N CYS A 57 4.40 18.54 2.22
CA CYS A 57 3.87 19.85 2.48
C CYS A 57 2.51 19.63 3.14
N PRO A 58 2.33 20.03 4.41
CA PRO A 58 1.08 19.78 5.13
C PRO A 58 -0.05 20.67 4.62
N PRO A 59 -1.29 20.38 5.03
CA PRO A 59 -2.39 21.33 4.91
C PRO A 59 -2.01 22.67 5.54
N LYS A 60 -2.51 23.78 4.98
CA LYS A 60 -2.19 25.17 5.34
C LYS A 60 -1.86 25.36 6.83
N GLY A 61 -0.65 25.80 7.12
CA GLY A 61 -0.24 26.35 8.42
C GLY A 61 0.73 25.51 9.25
N ILE A 62 1.09 24.29 8.83
CA ILE A 62 2.14 23.47 9.45
C ILE A 62 3.33 23.45 8.49
N LEU A 63 4.52 23.72 8.99
CA LEU A 63 5.73 23.75 8.17
C LEU A 63 6.36 22.35 8.19
N ASP A 64 6.94 21.92 7.09
CA ASP A 64 7.85 20.78 6.92
C ASP A 64 7.60 19.53 7.77
N ILE A 65 6.94 18.56 7.20
CA ILE A 65 6.66 17.28 7.85
C ILE A 65 7.40 16.13 7.20
N LEU A 66 7.66 15.08 7.98
CA LEU A 66 8.28 13.86 7.54
C LEU A 66 7.36 12.65 7.78
N TRP A 67 7.03 11.92 6.72
CA TRP A 67 6.44 10.59 6.82
C TRP A 67 7.52 9.51 6.62
N ILE A 68 7.34 8.41 7.32
CA ILE A 68 8.11 7.20 7.09
C ILE A 68 7.20 6.18 6.44
N ASN A 69 7.41 5.94 5.16
CA ASN A 69 6.65 4.96 4.38
C ASN A 69 7.38 3.62 4.41
N LEU A 70 6.60 2.56 4.52
CA LEU A 70 7.06 1.18 4.61
C LEU A 70 6.47 0.39 3.44
N GLY A 71 7.26 -0.50 2.86
CA GLY A 71 6.80 -1.31 1.75
C GLY A 71 7.43 -2.70 1.70
N ILE A 72 6.65 -3.67 1.22
CA ILE A 72 7.14 -4.99 0.83
C ILE A 72 6.68 -5.21 -0.60
N ARG A 73 7.62 -5.53 -1.48
CA ARG A 73 7.33 -5.85 -2.87
C ARG A 73 7.55 -7.33 -3.11
N VAL A 74 6.50 -8.01 -3.45
CA VAL A 74 6.52 -9.38 -3.97
C VAL A 74 6.41 -9.26 -5.49
N PRO A 75 7.44 -9.63 -6.26
CA PRO A 75 7.52 -9.29 -7.70
C PRO A 75 6.30 -9.74 -8.50
N GLU A 76 5.87 -10.98 -8.36
CA GLU A 76 4.72 -11.55 -9.08
C GLU A 76 3.40 -10.83 -8.73
N CYS A 77 3.25 -10.36 -7.50
CA CYS A 77 2.08 -9.58 -7.09
C CYS A 77 2.11 -8.17 -7.69
N ALA A 78 3.28 -7.53 -7.68
CA ALA A 78 3.45 -6.18 -8.21
C ALA A 78 3.31 -6.14 -9.75
N GLU A 79 3.79 -7.18 -10.44
CA GLU A 79 3.79 -7.28 -11.91
C GLU A 79 2.57 -8.02 -12.47
N LYS A 80 1.76 -8.64 -11.60
CA LYS A 80 0.60 -9.46 -11.97
C LYS A 80 0.96 -10.51 -13.01
N CYS A 81 1.96 -11.35 -12.67
CA CYS A 81 2.43 -12.42 -13.55
C CYS A 81 3.06 -13.55 -12.75
N PHE A 82 2.93 -14.81 -13.25
CA PHE A 82 3.55 -15.97 -12.61
C PHE A 82 5.06 -16.05 -12.88
N VAL A 83 5.48 -15.54 -14.03
CA VAL A 83 6.90 -15.52 -14.43
C VAL A 83 7.37 -14.07 -14.48
N VAL A 84 8.19 -13.70 -13.53
CA VAL A 84 8.82 -12.39 -13.51
C VAL A 84 9.99 -12.41 -14.50
N SER A 85 9.80 -11.72 -15.61
CA SER A 85 10.79 -11.67 -16.72
C SER A 85 11.71 -10.46 -16.67
N GLN A 86 11.40 -9.48 -15.84
CA GLN A 86 12.17 -8.24 -15.73
C GLN A 86 13.44 -8.46 -14.91
N PRO A 87 14.58 -7.90 -15.34
CA PRO A 87 15.77 -7.87 -14.49
C PRO A 87 15.45 -7.10 -13.21
N GLN A 88 15.87 -7.65 -12.09
CA GLN A 88 15.71 -7.05 -10.79
C GLN A 88 16.41 -5.68 -10.75
N LYS A 89 15.68 -4.64 -10.36
CA LYS A 89 16.28 -3.31 -10.14
C LYS A 89 17.23 -3.36 -8.95
N LYS A 90 18.17 -2.40 -8.88
CA LYS A 90 19.06 -2.24 -7.71
C LYS A 90 18.28 -1.92 -6.43
N TYR A 91 17.10 -1.27 -6.57
CA TYR A 91 16.18 -0.93 -5.50
C TYR A 91 14.79 -0.64 -6.07
N TYR A 92 13.80 -0.64 -5.20
CA TYR A 92 12.44 -0.23 -5.50
C TYR A 92 12.02 0.90 -4.58
N HIS A 93 11.16 1.77 -5.07
CA HIS A 93 10.48 2.77 -4.25
C HIS A 93 9.29 2.14 -3.51
N GLU A 94 8.88 2.75 -2.43
CA GLU A 94 7.75 2.29 -1.63
C GLU A 94 6.46 2.21 -2.46
N TYR A 95 6.21 3.15 -3.38
CA TYR A 95 5.02 3.14 -4.26
C TYR A 95 5.01 2.00 -5.30
N GLU A 96 6.14 1.32 -5.51
CA GLU A 96 6.25 0.12 -6.34
C GLU A 96 5.97 -1.17 -5.55
N CYS A 97 5.75 -1.06 -4.24
CA CYS A 97 5.45 -2.19 -3.37
C CYS A 97 3.96 -2.52 -3.40
N ASN A 98 3.63 -3.80 -3.31
CA ASN A 98 2.23 -4.25 -3.24
C ASN A 98 1.69 -4.28 -1.80
N ILE A 99 2.54 -4.41 -0.78
CA ILE A 99 2.17 -4.25 0.63
C ILE A 99 2.79 -2.95 1.11
N ARG A 100 1.95 -2.01 1.59
CA ARG A 100 2.39 -0.66 1.94
C ARG A 100 1.69 -0.13 3.18
N THR A 101 2.44 0.59 4.01
CA THR A 101 1.86 1.33 5.15
C THR A 101 2.76 2.52 5.50
N ARG A 102 2.30 3.37 6.41
CA ARG A 102 3.12 4.37 7.08
C ARG A 102 3.46 3.94 8.50
N LEU A 103 4.60 4.41 9.01
CA LEU A 103 5.03 4.10 10.37
C LEU A 103 3.96 4.48 11.39
N GLY A 104 3.40 5.69 11.28
CA GLY A 104 2.33 6.14 12.16
C GLY A 104 1.08 5.25 12.09
N SER A 105 0.66 4.84 10.89
CA SER A 105 -0.48 3.93 10.74
C SER A 105 -0.21 2.57 11.39
N LEU A 106 1.02 2.07 11.30
CA LEU A 106 1.40 0.79 11.91
C LEU A 106 1.43 0.85 13.43
N VAL A 107 2.01 1.93 14.00
CA VAL A 107 2.25 2.08 15.44
C VAL A 107 1.07 2.70 16.16
N ASP A 108 0.61 3.85 15.67
CA ASP A 108 -0.38 4.70 16.35
C ASP A 108 -1.82 4.48 15.86
N LYS A 109 -2.01 3.59 14.86
CA LYS A 109 -3.30 3.38 14.17
C LYS A 109 -3.85 4.65 13.50
N GLN A 110 -2.99 5.62 13.27
CA GLN A 110 -3.32 6.91 12.67
C GLN A 110 -2.21 7.32 11.71
N ASP A 111 -2.53 8.13 10.71
CA ASP A 111 -1.54 8.67 9.79
C ASP A 111 -0.78 9.82 10.44
N THR A 112 0.12 9.49 11.37
CA THR A 112 0.97 10.44 12.07
C THR A 112 2.22 10.77 11.26
N TRP A 113 2.78 11.95 11.52
CA TRP A 113 4.00 12.47 10.90
C TRP A 113 4.89 13.12 11.96
N TYR A 114 6.14 13.40 11.60
CA TYR A 114 7.10 14.15 12.41
C TYR A 114 7.17 15.59 11.95
N ASP A 115 7.12 16.53 12.91
CA ASP A 115 7.37 17.95 12.67
C ASP A 115 8.89 18.20 12.59
N LEU A 116 9.39 18.51 11.40
CA LEU A 116 10.81 18.82 11.20
C LEU A 116 11.27 20.13 11.86
N ASN A 117 10.36 20.82 12.56
CA ASN A 117 10.71 21.93 13.46
C ASN A 117 11.25 21.45 14.80
N GLU A 118 11.08 20.21 15.15
CA GLU A 118 11.66 19.59 16.35
C GLU A 118 13.14 19.22 16.16
N ASP A 119 13.76 18.73 17.21
CA ASP A 119 15.17 18.27 17.19
C ASP A 119 15.30 17.02 16.31
N PRO A 120 16.07 17.06 15.21
CA PRO A 120 16.20 15.92 14.30
C PRO A 120 16.87 14.70 14.96
N GLY A 121 17.67 14.89 16.00
CA GLY A 121 18.26 13.80 16.78
C GLY A 121 17.18 13.02 17.52
N LYS A 122 16.29 13.71 18.22
CA LYS A 122 15.16 13.09 18.94
C LYS A 122 14.19 12.40 18.00
N ILE A 123 13.87 13.03 16.85
CA ILE A 123 13.05 12.39 15.80
C ILE A 123 13.71 11.11 15.32
N GLY A 124 15.02 11.14 15.04
CA GLY A 124 15.76 9.97 14.58
C GLY A 124 15.78 8.83 15.61
N GLU A 125 15.90 9.15 16.90
CA GLU A 125 15.83 8.18 18.01
C GLU A 125 14.46 7.53 18.09
N ASP A 126 13.38 8.31 18.06
CA ASP A 126 11.99 7.80 18.11
C ASP A 126 11.68 6.91 16.90
N ILE A 127 12.06 7.35 15.69
CA ILE A 127 11.90 6.53 14.49
C ILE A 127 12.66 5.20 14.65
N LEU A 128 13.90 5.24 15.13
CA LEU A 128 14.72 4.06 15.30
C LEU A 128 14.13 3.08 16.33
N GLU A 129 13.60 3.59 17.43
CA GLU A 129 12.90 2.79 18.44
C GLU A 129 11.67 2.11 17.83
N LYS A 130 10.80 2.86 17.17
CA LYS A 130 9.61 2.33 16.50
C LYS A 130 9.94 1.32 15.38
N LEU A 131 11.02 1.57 14.62
CA LEU A 131 11.47 0.60 13.65
C LEU A 131 11.89 -0.72 14.29
N LYS A 132 12.63 -0.68 15.40
CA LYS A 132 13.06 -1.89 16.13
C LYS A 132 11.90 -2.66 16.73
N GLU A 133 10.96 -1.96 17.33
CA GLU A 133 9.86 -2.56 18.08
C GLU A 133 8.76 -3.09 17.17
N TYR A 134 8.40 -2.36 16.11
CA TYR A 134 7.22 -2.68 15.29
C TYR A 134 7.56 -3.12 13.87
N VAL A 135 8.48 -2.43 13.19
CA VAL A 135 8.67 -2.64 11.74
C VAL A 135 9.56 -3.83 11.45
N LEU A 136 10.71 -3.90 12.10
CA LEU A 136 11.68 -4.97 11.83
C LEU A 136 11.14 -6.35 12.19
N PRO A 137 10.41 -6.55 13.29
CA PRO A 137 9.73 -7.83 13.54
C PRO A 137 8.75 -8.21 12.43
N VAL A 138 7.95 -7.26 11.93
CA VAL A 138 7.05 -7.50 10.79
C VAL A 138 7.83 -7.86 9.54
N PHE A 139 8.92 -7.16 9.25
CA PHE A 139 9.77 -7.46 8.10
C PHE A 139 10.46 -8.84 8.20
N GLU A 140 10.85 -9.26 9.40
CA GLU A 140 11.42 -10.61 9.62
C GLU A 140 10.39 -11.72 9.42
N VAL A 141 9.16 -11.43 9.75
CA VAL A 141 8.07 -12.36 9.53
C VAL A 141 7.66 -12.41 8.06
N LEU A 142 7.59 -11.26 7.38
CA LEU A 142 7.21 -11.15 5.97
C LEU A 142 8.45 -11.21 5.06
N ASN A 143 9.34 -12.15 5.29
CA ASN A 143 10.61 -12.28 4.60
C ASN A 143 10.62 -13.38 3.52
N SER A 144 9.55 -14.15 3.37
CA SER A 144 9.43 -15.19 2.37
C SER A 144 7.98 -15.32 1.87
N ARG A 145 7.80 -15.91 0.68
CA ARG A 145 6.47 -16.18 0.13
C ARG A 145 5.63 -17.07 1.02
N GLU A 146 6.25 -18.10 1.58
CA GLU A 146 5.56 -19.01 2.49
C GLU A 146 5.06 -18.28 3.74
N SER A 147 5.90 -17.46 4.36
CA SER A 147 5.51 -16.69 5.54
C SER A 147 4.42 -15.65 5.22
N ILE A 148 4.50 -14.99 4.06
CA ILE A 148 3.48 -14.05 3.61
C ILE A 148 2.12 -14.74 3.46
N LEU A 149 2.07 -15.93 2.83
CA LEU A 149 0.84 -16.73 2.70
C LEU A 149 0.30 -17.21 4.05
N ARG A 150 1.18 -17.64 4.95
CA ARG A 150 0.81 -18.07 6.32
C ARG A 150 0.22 -16.94 7.13
N TYR A 151 0.86 -15.77 7.07
CA TYR A 151 0.47 -14.58 7.85
C TYR A 151 -0.89 -14.03 7.49
N ARG A 152 -1.35 -14.20 6.26
CA ARG A 152 -2.70 -13.81 5.87
C ARG A 152 -3.76 -14.44 6.77
N ASN A 153 -3.58 -15.71 7.13
CA ASN A 153 -4.56 -16.45 7.89
C ASN A 153 -4.52 -16.16 9.40
N ASP A 154 -3.37 -15.71 9.91
CA ASP A 154 -3.11 -15.63 11.35
C ASP A 154 -3.14 -14.20 11.91
N TYR A 155 -3.15 -13.16 11.06
CA TYR A 155 -2.95 -11.79 11.53
C TYR A 155 -4.01 -10.80 11.05
N ALA A 156 -4.95 -10.51 11.95
CA ALA A 156 -5.79 -9.30 11.90
C ALA A 156 -4.95 -7.99 11.91
N SER A 157 -3.65 -8.06 12.23
CA SER A 157 -2.73 -6.91 12.19
C SER A 157 -2.32 -6.48 10.79
N PHE A 158 -2.53 -7.29 9.75
CA PHE A 158 -2.47 -6.82 8.36
C PHE A 158 -3.58 -5.83 8.01
N ASP A 159 -4.69 -5.83 8.73
CA ASP A 159 -5.72 -4.78 8.62
C ASP A 159 -5.14 -3.37 8.84
N GLN A 160 -4.04 -3.29 9.60
CA GLN A 160 -3.37 -2.02 9.88
C GLN A 160 -2.48 -1.53 8.74
N MET A 161 -2.07 -2.41 7.84
CA MET A 161 -1.32 -2.05 6.64
C MET A 161 -2.23 -1.68 5.45
N ASN A 162 -3.55 -1.59 5.64
CA ASN A 162 -4.56 -1.31 4.59
C ASN A 162 -4.47 -2.24 3.36
N HIS A 163 -3.88 -3.42 3.53
CA HIS A 163 -3.77 -4.39 2.46
C HIS A 163 -4.05 -5.79 3.00
N HIS A 164 -5.30 -6.21 2.85
CA HIS A 164 -5.56 -7.63 2.74
C HIS A 164 -4.77 -8.15 1.53
N LEU A 165 -3.95 -9.20 1.69
CA LEU A 165 -3.55 -9.98 0.54
C LEU A 165 -4.83 -10.49 -0.10
N LEU A 166 -5.23 -9.86 -1.20
CA LEU A 166 -6.41 -10.26 -1.93
C LEU A 166 -6.16 -11.66 -2.51
N PHE A 167 -7.20 -12.43 -2.75
CA PHE A 167 -7.09 -13.74 -3.42
C PHE A 167 -6.27 -13.68 -4.70
N LEU A 168 -6.30 -12.53 -5.40
CA LEU A 168 -5.49 -12.28 -6.57
C LEU A 168 -3.97 -12.33 -6.28
N GLU A 169 -3.51 -11.73 -5.19
CA GLU A 169 -2.09 -11.74 -4.81
C GLU A 169 -1.64 -13.12 -4.34
N GLU A 170 -2.49 -13.84 -3.61
CA GLU A 170 -2.23 -15.24 -3.29
C GLU A 170 -2.13 -16.10 -4.55
N ALA A 171 -3.04 -15.91 -5.51
CA ALA A 171 -3.00 -16.60 -6.78
C ALA A 171 -1.66 -16.36 -7.49
N MET A 172 -1.14 -15.12 -7.47
CA MET A 172 0.18 -14.81 -8.04
C MET A 172 1.30 -15.59 -7.36
N ILE A 173 1.31 -15.64 -6.03
CA ILE A 173 2.35 -16.35 -5.26
C ILE A 173 2.27 -17.87 -5.52
N TYR A 174 1.07 -18.46 -5.50
CA TYR A 174 0.90 -19.89 -5.81
C TYR A 174 1.31 -20.22 -7.24
N GLY A 175 0.92 -19.38 -8.21
CA GLY A 175 1.31 -19.55 -9.61
C GLY A 175 2.84 -19.44 -9.81
N ARG A 176 3.50 -18.50 -9.12
CA ARG A 176 4.96 -18.38 -9.12
C ARG A 176 5.65 -19.63 -8.58
N ASN A 177 5.06 -20.27 -7.58
CA ASN A 177 5.57 -21.49 -6.98
C ASN A 177 5.19 -22.77 -7.78
N GLY A 178 4.57 -22.63 -8.95
CA GLY A 178 4.17 -23.73 -9.82
C GLY A 178 2.86 -24.42 -9.43
N ASN A 179 2.16 -23.95 -8.39
CA ASN A 179 0.84 -24.47 -8.02
C ASN A 179 -0.26 -23.74 -8.80
N THR A 180 -0.37 -24.09 -10.09
CA THR A 180 -1.31 -23.45 -11.01
C THR A 180 -2.77 -23.78 -10.71
N GLU A 181 -3.06 -24.95 -10.10
CA GLU A 181 -4.41 -25.32 -9.69
C GLU A 181 -4.92 -24.40 -8.58
N LYS A 182 -4.13 -24.21 -7.52
CA LYS A 182 -4.48 -23.32 -6.42
C LYS A 182 -4.53 -21.86 -6.87
N ALA A 183 -3.62 -21.45 -7.75
CA ALA A 183 -3.64 -20.13 -8.34
C ALA A 183 -4.95 -19.87 -9.12
N SER A 184 -5.38 -20.84 -9.93
CA SER A 184 -6.62 -20.77 -10.71
C SER A 184 -7.86 -20.71 -9.80
N GLU A 185 -7.92 -21.54 -8.76
CA GLU A 185 -9.01 -21.53 -7.76
C GLU A 185 -9.16 -20.14 -7.12
N LEU A 186 -8.05 -19.58 -6.61
CA LEU A 186 -8.06 -18.29 -5.91
C LEU A 186 -8.36 -17.12 -6.84
N PHE A 187 -7.84 -17.17 -8.09
CA PHE A 187 -8.16 -16.17 -9.09
C PHE A 187 -9.65 -16.16 -9.43
N ASN A 188 -10.22 -17.35 -9.67
CA ASN A 188 -11.65 -17.48 -9.96
C ASN A 188 -12.51 -17.01 -8.79
N ARG A 189 -12.13 -17.29 -7.56
CA ARG A 189 -12.81 -16.77 -6.36
C ARG A 189 -12.82 -15.25 -6.36
N TYR A 190 -11.67 -14.60 -6.60
CA TYR A 190 -11.58 -13.15 -6.68
C TYR A 190 -12.44 -12.57 -7.82
N TYR A 191 -12.41 -13.24 -9.00
CA TYR A 191 -13.21 -12.84 -10.14
C TYR A 191 -14.72 -12.91 -9.85
N ILE A 192 -15.18 -13.99 -9.22
CA ILE A 192 -16.59 -14.14 -8.82
C ILE A 192 -17.00 -13.04 -7.83
N GLU A 193 -16.16 -12.72 -6.85
CA GLU A 193 -16.43 -11.62 -5.92
C GLU A 193 -16.53 -10.26 -6.66
N ALA A 194 -15.64 -9.99 -7.61
CA ALA A 194 -15.70 -8.78 -8.44
C ALA A 194 -16.96 -8.72 -9.31
N VAL A 195 -17.39 -9.85 -9.90
CA VAL A 195 -18.64 -9.95 -10.66
C VAL A 195 -19.85 -9.67 -9.77
N ASN A 196 -19.89 -10.26 -8.58
CA ASN A 196 -20.97 -10.06 -7.63
C ASN A 196 -21.06 -8.60 -7.16
N GLU A 197 -19.92 -7.97 -6.88
CA GLU A 197 -19.85 -6.55 -6.54
C GLU A 197 -20.36 -5.68 -7.70
N TYR A 198 -19.91 -5.96 -8.91
CA TYR A 198 -20.38 -5.26 -10.11
C TYR A 198 -21.89 -5.35 -10.28
N GLN A 199 -22.46 -6.54 -10.16
CA GLN A 199 -23.91 -6.76 -10.26
C GLN A 199 -24.67 -6.06 -9.11
N HIS A 200 -24.14 -6.13 -7.90
CA HIS A 200 -24.71 -5.41 -6.76
C HIS A 200 -24.75 -3.91 -7.02
N ASN A 201 -23.64 -3.33 -7.47
CA ASN A 201 -23.54 -1.89 -7.75
C ASN A 201 -24.43 -1.45 -8.91
N LEU A 202 -24.60 -2.30 -9.93
CA LEU A 202 -25.59 -2.06 -10.98
C LEU A 202 -27.02 -2.01 -10.45
N LYS A 203 -27.37 -2.93 -9.54
CA LYS A 203 -28.75 -3.07 -9.03
C LYS A 203 -29.07 -2.07 -7.93
N ASN A 204 -28.19 -1.97 -6.94
CA ASN A 204 -28.46 -1.26 -5.69
C ASN A 204 -27.70 0.09 -5.60
N GLY A 205 -26.64 0.25 -6.37
CA GLY A 205 -25.69 1.36 -6.22
C GLY A 205 -24.85 1.27 -4.95
N SER A 206 -23.88 2.14 -4.84
CA SER A 206 -23.09 2.38 -3.63
C SER A 206 -23.50 3.69 -2.98
N GLN A 207 -23.46 3.75 -1.65
CA GLN A 207 -23.82 4.97 -0.92
C GLN A 207 -22.56 5.74 -0.51
N ILE A 208 -22.51 7.02 -0.84
CA ILE A 208 -21.48 7.93 -0.35
C ILE A 208 -22.11 9.09 0.40
N TYR A 209 -21.40 9.60 1.41
CA TYR A 209 -21.82 10.79 2.12
C TYR A 209 -21.18 12.02 1.46
N LEU A 210 -22.00 12.99 1.06
CA LEU A 210 -21.56 14.28 0.55
C LEU A 210 -21.98 15.39 1.52
N ARG A 211 -21.11 16.37 1.71
CA ARG A 211 -21.42 17.61 2.41
C ARG A 211 -22.13 18.58 1.44
N LYS A 212 -22.93 19.49 1.98
CA LYS A 212 -23.56 20.54 1.17
C LYS A 212 -22.53 21.28 0.33
N GLY A 213 -22.78 21.37 -0.97
CA GLY A 213 -21.89 22.02 -1.94
C GLY A 213 -20.78 21.11 -2.51
N GLU A 214 -20.60 19.92 -1.99
CA GLU A 214 -19.69 18.94 -2.59
C GLU A 214 -20.24 18.39 -3.90
N ARG A 215 -19.34 18.09 -4.82
CA ARG A 215 -19.67 17.52 -6.14
C ARG A 215 -18.92 16.21 -6.32
N VAL A 216 -19.62 15.22 -6.85
CA VAL A 216 -19.03 13.97 -7.32
C VAL A 216 -19.40 13.74 -8.77
N THR A 217 -18.39 13.37 -9.59
CA THR A 217 -18.60 12.93 -10.97
C THR A 217 -18.21 11.47 -11.06
N TYR A 218 -19.06 10.63 -11.63
CA TYR A 218 -18.83 9.19 -11.74
C TYR A 218 -19.40 8.65 -13.06
N LEU A 219 -18.90 7.49 -13.50
CA LEU A 219 -19.47 6.76 -14.61
C LEU A 219 -20.68 5.94 -14.09
N ASN A 220 -21.88 6.24 -14.56
CA ASN A 220 -23.06 5.45 -14.22
C ASN A 220 -23.05 4.14 -15.02
N GLY A 221 -22.89 3.01 -14.33
CA GLY A 221 -22.84 1.69 -14.97
C GLY A 221 -24.16 1.24 -15.63
N ARG A 222 -25.30 1.86 -15.27
CA ARG A 222 -26.61 1.56 -15.89
C ARG A 222 -26.79 2.26 -17.23
N THR A 223 -26.32 3.49 -17.33
CA THR A 223 -26.48 4.34 -18.52
C THR A 223 -25.22 4.39 -19.38
N ASN A 224 -24.09 3.96 -18.82
CA ASN A 224 -22.74 4.09 -19.37
C ASN A 224 -22.38 5.57 -19.71
N GLN A 225 -22.92 6.51 -18.93
CA GLN A 225 -22.67 7.92 -19.10
C GLN A 225 -22.04 8.52 -17.84
N SER A 226 -21.24 9.57 -18.03
CA SER A 226 -20.70 10.34 -16.91
C SER A 226 -21.81 11.18 -16.29
N GLU A 227 -22.05 11.00 -15.01
CA GLU A 227 -23.04 11.76 -14.24
C GLU A 227 -22.34 12.59 -13.15
N THR A 228 -22.92 13.76 -12.88
CA THR A 228 -22.41 14.62 -11.81
C THR A 228 -23.54 14.92 -10.83
N ILE A 229 -23.32 14.65 -9.56
CA ILE A 229 -24.21 14.99 -8.47
C ILE A 229 -23.61 16.15 -7.70
N LEU A 230 -24.39 17.24 -7.53
CA LEU A 230 -24.09 18.34 -6.62
C LEU A 230 -24.96 18.18 -5.36
N ALA A 231 -24.34 18.10 -4.20
CA ALA A 231 -25.07 17.97 -2.94
C ALA A 231 -25.70 19.30 -2.52
N GLU A 232 -27.00 19.46 -2.68
CA GLU A 232 -27.76 20.63 -2.20
C GLU A 232 -27.83 20.71 -0.68
N LYS A 233 -27.78 19.57 -0.01
CA LYS A 233 -27.70 19.39 1.46
C LYS A 233 -26.74 18.25 1.78
N SER A 234 -26.19 18.27 3.01
CA SER A 234 -25.36 17.15 3.49
C SER A 234 -26.21 15.89 3.66
N GLY A 235 -25.72 14.76 3.18
CA GLY A 235 -26.45 13.48 3.24
C GLY A 235 -25.82 12.40 2.38
N TYR A 236 -26.42 11.22 2.43
CA TYR A 236 -26.04 10.10 1.58
C TYR A 236 -26.69 10.22 0.20
N VAL A 237 -25.92 9.92 -0.82
CA VAL A 237 -26.39 9.78 -2.21
C VAL A 237 -26.02 8.41 -2.75
N THR A 238 -26.84 7.87 -3.63
CA THR A 238 -26.60 6.57 -4.26
C THR A 238 -25.93 6.77 -5.61
N LEU A 239 -24.77 6.11 -5.82
CA LEU A 239 -24.04 6.09 -7.08
C LEU A 239 -24.14 4.68 -7.69
N TYR A 240 -24.54 4.60 -8.95
CA TYR A 240 -24.54 3.34 -9.71
C TYR A 240 -23.22 3.17 -10.44
N ASN A 241 -22.11 3.24 -9.70
CA ASN A 241 -20.74 3.28 -10.19
C ASN A 241 -20.15 1.89 -10.49
N ALA A 242 -20.92 1.02 -11.10
CA ALA A 242 -20.45 -0.30 -11.51
C ALA A 242 -19.31 -0.19 -12.53
N ASN A 243 -18.12 -0.70 -12.17
CA ASN A 243 -16.90 -0.58 -12.98
C ASN A 243 -16.66 -1.84 -13.83
N SER A 244 -17.20 -1.86 -15.06
CA SER A 244 -16.94 -2.95 -15.99
C SER A 244 -15.49 -3.04 -16.47
N ALA A 245 -14.71 -1.95 -16.41
CA ALA A 245 -13.31 -1.95 -16.80
C ALA A 245 -12.46 -2.84 -15.90
N HIS A 246 -12.83 -2.98 -14.62
CA HIS A 246 -12.15 -3.90 -13.70
C HIS A 246 -12.37 -5.37 -14.08
N LEU A 247 -13.60 -5.74 -14.45
CA LEU A 247 -13.90 -7.11 -14.91
C LEU A 247 -13.14 -7.42 -16.19
N LYS A 248 -13.18 -6.51 -17.17
CA LYS A 248 -12.43 -6.65 -18.42
C LYS A 248 -10.92 -6.82 -18.17
N TYR A 249 -10.37 -6.03 -17.25
CA TYR A 249 -8.95 -6.19 -16.84
C TYR A 249 -8.68 -7.58 -16.24
N LEU A 250 -9.58 -8.12 -15.41
CA LEU A 250 -9.41 -9.46 -14.84
C LEU A 250 -9.53 -10.55 -15.90
N GLU A 251 -10.41 -10.40 -16.89
CA GLU A 251 -10.54 -11.32 -18.03
C GLU A 251 -9.26 -11.34 -18.87
N GLU A 252 -8.72 -10.17 -19.23
CA GLU A 252 -7.45 -10.04 -19.94
C GLU A 252 -6.26 -10.61 -19.13
N LEU A 253 -6.27 -10.43 -17.82
CA LEU A 253 -5.25 -10.99 -16.93
C LEU A 253 -5.35 -12.52 -16.84
N ALA A 254 -6.56 -13.07 -16.72
CA ALA A 254 -6.79 -14.52 -16.72
C ALA A 254 -6.26 -15.17 -18.00
N ASP A 255 -6.59 -14.59 -19.16
CA ASP A 255 -6.08 -15.05 -20.46
C ASP A 255 -4.55 -15.04 -20.50
N LYS A 256 -3.93 -13.94 -20.09
CA LYS A 256 -2.47 -13.81 -19.98
C LYS A 256 -1.83 -14.87 -19.06
N LEU A 257 -2.51 -15.26 -17.99
CA LEU A 257 -2.04 -16.26 -17.03
C LEU A 257 -2.39 -17.70 -17.40
N GLY A 258 -3.17 -17.90 -18.47
CA GLY A 258 -3.67 -19.22 -18.88
C GLY A 258 -4.73 -19.79 -17.92
N ILE A 259 -5.48 -18.91 -17.23
CA ILE A 259 -6.53 -19.29 -16.28
C ILE A 259 -7.89 -19.30 -16.99
N SER A 260 -8.58 -20.43 -16.94
CA SER A 260 -9.98 -20.50 -17.40
C SER A 260 -10.90 -19.90 -16.33
N LEU A 261 -11.69 -18.89 -16.72
CA LEU A 261 -12.66 -18.26 -15.85
C LEU A 261 -13.95 -19.08 -15.74
N HIS A 262 -14.46 -19.17 -14.52
CA HIS A 262 -15.77 -19.76 -14.24
C HIS A 262 -16.76 -18.65 -13.94
N THR A 263 -17.74 -18.44 -14.81
CA THR A 263 -18.92 -17.61 -14.50
C THR A 263 -19.80 -18.41 -13.54
N GLY A 264 -19.94 -17.95 -12.30
CA GLY A 264 -20.51 -18.67 -11.15
C GLY A 264 -21.97 -19.18 -11.25
N SER A 265 -22.38 -19.73 -12.40
CA SER A 265 -23.67 -20.38 -12.60
C SER A 265 -23.68 -21.89 -12.27
N ASN A 266 -22.55 -22.47 -11.90
CA ASN A 266 -22.42 -23.87 -11.51
C ASN A 266 -21.68 -24.03 -10.18
N SER A 267 -22.34 -23.68 -9.07
CA SER A 267 -22.01 -24.31 -7.79
C SER A 267 -22.94 -25.49 -7.60
N PRO A 268 -22.40 -26.68 -7.27
CA PRO A 268 -23.20 -27.87 -6.98
C PRO A 268 -24.06 -27.67 -5.72
#